data_215387b8121233af14e1132d67105a4c
#
_entry.id   215387b8121233af14e1132d67105a4c
#
_cell.length_a   1.000
_cell.length_b   1.000
_cell.length_c   1.000
_cell.angle_alpha   90.00
_cell.angle_beta   90.00
_cell.angle_gamma   90.00
#
_symmetry.space_group_name_H-M   'P 1'
#
loop_
_entity.id
_entity.type
_entity.pdbx_description
1 polymer ?
#
loop_
_entity_poly.entity_id
_entity_poly.type
_entity_poly.pdbx_seq_one_letter_code
_entity_poly.pdbx_strand_id
1 'polypeptide(L)'
;MLQAQSVLRAFLSRYLWRSTLAAAGVLLADNASWAENALRLLNSVEIPPAAENTTGGMYSFDISFVDQATGVYYLADRSNKAVEAVSAESIVTKIVPNNGHAPFAGSVPCVPPAGSNDCAGPNGVVAAFPFLFVTDAPSRVLSFDLRFNPPQTVSECTTKMGEPTRADELAYDPKDGLILAINNAASPPFGTLITVNKTTGALTCGTNIIYNAANGVDAQNGAEQPVWDPGTGKFYNSIPQIGANPTVGGVIRISTTGTIEATYTITFCSPAGLALGPNENLLANCNTIWATDGSLWTGNADRNTETAAPQLVILDAKSGSILANVLGAGVGDEAWFNSGDNHYYAASGSTSGGSNLAPNAITPARPPLGTATTAPVLTAQGAATLDVIDALSQTLEQRVPTLNVPAVVAPDTNPHPAGSAHSVAAFSGTNHVFVPIAANNTVPNCLTGCVTIYGRDAPDLSQPTN
;
A
#
# COMPACT_ATOMS: atom_id res chain seq x y z
N MET A 1 72.80 -14.95 22.33
CA MET A 1 71.34 -14.94 22.75
C MET A 1 70.66 -13.58 22.70
N LEU A 2 71.35 -12.50 22.26
CA LEU A 2 70.71 -11.15 22.22
C LEU A 2 70.20 -10.68 20.86
N GLN A 3 70.45 -11.46 19.79
CA GLN A 3 69.91 -11.10 18.45
C GLN A 3 68.57 -11.73 18.07
N ALA A 4 68.09 -12.70 18.83
CA ALA A 4 66.78 -13.36 18.56
C ALA A 4 65.57 -12.60 19.16
N GLN A 5 65.79 -11.72 20.14
CA GLN A 5 64.69 -10.99 20.77
C GLN A 5 64.27 -9.70 20.02
N SER A 6 65.13 -9.13 19.22
CA SER A 6 64.81 -7.92 18.44
C SER A 6 63.93 -8.17 17.21
N VAL A 7 64.05 -9.35 16.62
CA VAL A 7 63.27 -9.73 15.42
C VAL A 7 61.82 -10.08 15.78
N LEU A 8 61.59 -10.64 16.98
CA LEU A 8 60.25 -11.02 17.41
C LEU A 8 59.35 -9.82 17.80
N ARG A 9 59.97 -8.74 18.31
CA ARG A 9 59.23 -7.51 18.64
C ARG A 9 58.84 -6.71 17.40
N ALA A 10 59.61 -6.74 16.35
CA ALA A 10 59.29 -6.06 15.09
C ALA A 10 58.21 -6.77 14.30
N PHE A 11 58.07 -8.09 14.44
CA PHE A 11 57.04 -8.87 13.77
C PHE A 11 55.67 -8.72 14.45
N LEU A 12 55.59 -8.69 15.76
CA LEU A 12 54.34 -8.54 16.53
C LEU A 12 53.76 -7.14 16.39
N SER A 13 54.59 -6.08 16.27
CA SER A 13 54.05 -4.72 16.09
C SER A 13 53.45 -4.46 14.69
N ARG A 14 53.96 -5.17 13.67
CA ARG A 14 53.42 -5.03 12.30
C ARG A 14 52.15 -5.82 12.05
N TYR A 15 51.93 -6.90 12.79
CA TYR A 15 50.68 -7.68 12.69
C TYR A 15 49.53 -7.07 13.49
N LEU A 16 49.81 -6.43 14.64
CA LEU A 16 48.79 -5.77 15.44
C LEU A 16 48.26 -4.47 14.78
N TRP A 17 49.09 -3.75 14.02
CA TRP A 17 48.68 -2.55 13.31
C TRP A 17 47.85 -2.85 12.04
N ARG A 18 48.08 -3.97 11.40
CA ARG A 18 47.30 -4.37 10.22
C ARG A 18 45.93 -4.95 10.59
N SER A 19 45.81 -5.62 11.71
CA SER A 19 44.51 -6.14 12.17
C SER A 19 43.60 -5.05 12.73
N THR A 20 44.10 -4.02 13.37
CA THR A 20 43.30 -2.89 13.87
C THR A 20 42.79 -1.97 12.74
N LEU A 21 43.57 -1.78 11.67
CA LEU A 21 43.13 -1.00 10.50
C LEU A 21 42.11 -1.76 9.65
N ALA A 22 42.19 -3.09 9.57
CA ALA A 22 41.20 -3.89 8.86
C ALA A 22 39.86 -3.95 9.62
N ALA A 23 39.89 -4.04 10.95
CA ALA A 23 38.67 -4.04 11.77
C ALA A 23 37.96 -2.67 11.79
N ALA A 24 38.76 -1.57 11.81
CA ALA A 24 38.16 -0.23 11.70
C ALA A 24 37.64 0.09 10.30
N GLY A 25 38.25 -0.46 9.26
CA GLY A 25 37.78 -0.30 7.87
C GLY A 25 36.47 -1.06 7.59
N VAL A 26 36.34 -2.24 8.16
CA VAL A 26 35.10 -3.04 8.02
C VAL A 26 33.93 -2.38 8.79
N LEU A 27 34.17 -1.89 10.00
CA LEU A 27 33.12 -1.19 10.77
C LEU A 27 32.69 0.16 10.15
N LEU A 28 33.57 0.83 9.42
CA LEU A 28 33.24 2.07 8.71
C LEU A 28 32.58 1.78 7.35
N ALA A 29 32.91 0.67 6.70
CA ALA A 29 32.28 0.27 5.45
C ALA A 29 30.84 -0.22 5.68
N ASP A 30 30.57 -0.99 6.75
CA ASP A 30 29.22 -1.44 7.08
C ASP A 30 28.30 -0.26 7.44
N ASN A 31 28.78 0.71 8.19
CA ASN A 31 27.97 1.91 8.51
C ASN A 31 27.72 2.81 7.29
N ALA A 32 28.62 2.85 6.32
CA ALA A 32 28.40 3.59 5.08
C ALA A 32 27.40 2.89 4.16
N SER A 33 27.43 1.55 4.09
CA SER A 33 26.50 0.78 3.25
C SER A 33 25.04 0.88 3.72
N TRP A 34 24.82 0.94 5.03
CA TRP A 34 23.46 1.12 5.58
C TRP A 34 22.88 2.51 5.27
N ALA A 35 23.72 3.55 5.27
CA ALA A 35 23.29 4.92 4.97
C ALA A 35 22.99 5.14 3.46
N GLU A 36 23.66 4.39 2.59
CA GLU A 36 23.45 4.47 1.14
C GLU A 36 22.20 3.71 0.67
N ASN A 37 21.74 2.71 1.44
CA ASN A 37 20.62 1.85 1.04
C ASN A 37 19.26 2.23 1.66
N ALA A 38 19.19 3.25 2.51
CA ALA A 38 17.93 3.64 3.12
C ALA A 38 16.96 4.27 2.10
N LEU A 39 15.71 3.81 2.12
CA LEU A 39 14.64 4.43 1.34
C LEU A 39 14.39 5.86 1.82
N ARG A 40 14.33 6.81 0.90
CA ARG A 40 14.17 8.24 1.21
C ARG A 40 13.23 8.92 0.23
N LEU A 41 12.66 10.05 0.63
CA LEU A 41 11.86 10.89 -0.24
C LEU A 41 12.75 11.50 -1.33
N LEU A 42 12.47 11.18 -2.59
CA LEU A 42 13.15 11.72 -3.76
C LEU A 42 12.42 12.94 -4.32
N ASN A 43 11.09 12.84 -4.44
CA ASN A 43 10.24 13.86 -5.05
C ASN A 43 8.83 13.83 -4.45
N SER A 44 8.06 14.88 -4.70
CA SER A 44 6.62 14.93 -4.50
C SER A 44 5.97 15.62 -5.68
N VAL A 45 4.96 14.96 -6.25
CA VAL A 45 4.22 15.43 -7.42
C VAL A 45 2.87 15.92 -6.96
N GLU A 46 2.62 17.22 -7.08
CA GLU A 46 1.36 17.83 -6.68
C GLU A 46 0.20 17.32 -7.54
N ILE A 47 -0.93 17.02 -6.92
CA ILE A 47 -2.18 16.65 -7.58
C ILE A 47 -3.08 17.89 -7.62
N PRO A 48 -3.22 18.55 -8.78
CA PRO A 48 -4.07 19.73 -8.90
C PRO A 48 -5.55 19.36 -8.69
N PRO A 49 -6.34 20.19 -8.01
CA PRO A 49 -7.77 19.94 -7.85
C PRO A 49 -8.50 20.00 -9.20
N ALA A 50 -9.52 19.15 -9.38
CA ALA A 50 -10.46 19.28 -10.47
C ALA A 50 -11.33 20.52 -10.29
N ALA A 51 -11.88 21.06 -11.38
CA ALA A 51 -12.72 22.26 -11.32
C ALA A 51 -13.97 22.07 -10.43
N GLU A 52 -14.47 20.84 -10.37
CA GLU A 52 -15.64 20.45 -9.55
C GLU A 52 -15.29 20.12 -8.11
N ASN A 53 -13.99 20.07 -7.77
CA ASN A 53 -13.53 19.80 -6.43
C ASN A 53 -13.63 21.05 -5.57
N THR A 54 -14.74 21.19 -4.85
CA THR A 54 -15.02 22.37 -3.99
C THR A 54 -14.19 22.39 -2.72
N THR A 55 -13.49 21.32 -2.37
CA THR A 55 -12.60 21.29 -1.20
C THR A 55 -11.24 21.89 -1.50
N GLY A 56 -10.90 22.05 -2.78
CA GLY A 56 -9.63 22.64 -3.22
C GLY A 56 -8.42 21.73 -3.10
N GLY A 57 -8.60 20.46 -2.76
CA GLY A 57 -7.50 19.51 -2.63
C GLY A 57 -7.94 18.05 -2.60
N MET A 58 -6.96 17.15 -2.67
CA MET A 58 -7.14 15.72 -2.54
C MET A 58 -7.16 15.35 -1.05
N TYR A 59 -8.32 15.04 -0.51
CA TYR A 59 -8.54 14.65 0.89
C TYR A 59 -9.03 13.21 1.05
N SER A 60 -9.62 12.66 -0.01
CA SER A 60 -10.16 11.31 -0.05
C SER A 60 -9.72 10.65 -1.33
N PHE A 61 -8.98 9.59 -1.19
CA PHE A 61 -8.49 8.72 -2.26
C PHE A 61 -8.50 7.29 -1.73
N ASP A 62 -8.23 6.34 -2.60
CA ASP A 62 -8.19 4.94 -2.25
C ASP A 62 -6.95 4.27 -2.86
N ILE A 63 -7.12 3.16 -3.52
CA ILE A 63 -6.05 2.27 -3.97
C ILE A 63 -5.25 2.87 -5.13
N SER A 64 -3.98 2.56 -5.16
CA SER A 64 -3.06 2.92 -6.24
C SER A 64 -2.44 1.69 -6.92
N PHE A 65 -1.89 1.93 -8.09
CA PHE A 65 -1.26 0.89 -8.90
C PHE A 65 -0.15 1.48 -9.76
N VAL A 66 0.92 0.70 -10.00
CA VAL A 66 1.91 1.03 -11.04
C VAL A 66 1.86 -0.01 -12.14
N ASP A 67 1.64 0.44 -13.36
CA ASP A 67 1.79 -0.43 -14.53
C ASP A 67 3.26 -0.74 -14.76
N GLN A 68 3.63 -1.99 -14.54
CA GLN A 68 5.02 -2.44 -14.64
C GLN A 68 5.57 -2.42 -16.09
N ALA A 69 4.72 -2.27 -17.09
CA ALA A 69 5.15 -2.15 -18.49
C ALA A 69 5.52 -0.71 -18.87
N THR A 70 4.83 0.27 -18.30
CA THR A 70 4.97 1.69 -18.66
C THR A 70 5.60 2.55 -17.57
N GLY A 71 5.62 2.08 -16.31
CA GLY A 71 6.07 2.85 -15.16
C GLY A 71 5.10 3.96 -14.73
N VAL A 72 3.90 4.02 -15.30
CA VAL A 72 2.91 5.02 -14.93
C VAL A 72 2.21 4.59 -13.64
N TYR A 73 2.15 5.52 -12.69
CA TYR A 73 1.41 5.36 -11.44
C TYR A 73 -0.04 5.84 -11.62
N TYR A 74 -0.99 5.11 -11.08
CA TYR A 74 -2.42 5.43 -11.09
C TYR A 74 -2.95 5.46 -9.65
N LEU A 75 -3.81 6.44 -9.34
CA LEU A 75 -4.45 6.61 -8.04
C LEU A 75 -5.95 6.85 -8.19
N ALA A 76 -6.76 6.10 -7.46
CA ALA A 76 -8.20 6.35 -7.35
C ALA A 76 -8.44 7.58 -6.45
N ASP A 77 -8.73 8.74 -7.04
CA ASP A 77 -8.95 10.01 -6.32
C ASP A 77 -10.46 10.33 -6.26
N ARG A 78 -11.05 10.04 -5.12
CA ARG A 78 -12.46 10.32 -4.82
C ARG A 78 -12.75 11.81 -4.76
N SER A 79 -11.78 12.63 -4.29
CA SER A 79 -11.95 14.09 -4.17
C SER A 79 -12.09 14.77 -5.53
N ASN A 80 -11.32 14.32 -6.51
CA ASN A 80 -11.32 14.86 -7.87
C ASN A 80 -12.25 14.07 -8.81
N LYS A 81 -12.90 13.01 -8.34
CA LYS A 81 -13.72 12.11 -9.19
C LYS A 81 -12.96 11.62 -10.42
N ALA A 82 -11.71 11.24 -10.24
CA ALA A 82 -10.79 10.88 -11.30
C ALA A 82 -9.85 9.76 -10.89
N VAL A 83 -9.23 9.10 -11.85
CA VAL A 83 -7.98 8.41 -11.63
C VAL A 83 -6.86 9.37 -12.01
N GLU A 84 -5.96 9.64 -11.08
CA GLU A 84 -4.75 10.43 -11.33
C GLU A 84 -3.67 9.52 -11.92
N ALA A 85 -3.23 9.82 -13.13
CA ALA A 85 -2.10 9.12 -13.76
C ALA A 85 -0.86 10.01 -13.66
N VAL A 86 0.22 9.51 -13.03
CA VAL A 86 1.49 10.21 -12.87
C VAL A 86 2.56 9.50 -13.69
N SER A 87 3.10 10.19 -14.69
CA SER A 87 4.15 9.64 -15.55
C SER A 87 5.53 9.69 -14.86
N ALA A 88 6.52 9.04 -15.50
CA ALA A 88 7.91 9.10 -15.04
C ALA A 88 8.49 10.53 -15.03
N GLU A 89 7.96 11.40 -15.89
CA GLU A 89 8.34 12.83 -15.94
C GLU A 89 7.54 13.70 -14.97
N SER A 90 6.82 13.09 -14.03
CA SER A 90 5.97 13.77 -13.04
C SER A 90 4.80 14.57 -13.66
N ILE A 91 4.35 14.19 -14.82
CA ILE A 91 3.18 14.78 -15.47
C ILE A 91 1.93 14.10 -14.91
N VAL A 92 0.99 14.90 -14.41
CA VAL A 92 -0.31 14.44 -13.90
C VAL A 92 -1.36 14.54 -15.00
N THR A 93 -2.06 13.44 -15.23
CA THR A 93 -3.21 13.39 -16.16
C THR A 93 -4.42 12.83 -15.40
N LYS A 94 -5.56 13.53 -15.48
CA LYS A 94 -6.83 13.06 -14.91
C LYS A 94 -7.57 12.20 -15.91
N ILE A 95 -7.90 10.97 -15.50
CA ILE A 95 -8.72 10.03 -16.27
C ILE A 95 -10.11 10.03 -15.65
N VAL A 96 -11.09 10.40 -16.46
CA VAL A 96 -12.50 10.47 -16.06
C VAL A 96 -13.36 9.70 -17.04
N PRO A 97 -14.48 9.11 -16.62
CA PRO A 97 -15.42 8.47 -17.54
C PRO A 97 -15.91 9.41 -18.63
N ASN A 98 -15.93 8.92 -19.87
CA ASN A 98 -16.36 9.64 -21.06
C ASN A 98 -17.18 8.73 -21.97
N ASN A 99 -17.41 9.11 -23.24
CA ASN A 99 -18.20 8.32 -24.21
C ASN A 99 -19.61 7.95 -23.72
N GLY A 100 -20.26 8.82 -22.93
CA GLY A 100 -21.62 8.63 -22.44
C GLY A 100 -21.72 7.84 -21.14
N HIS A 101 -20.60 7.42 -20.54
CA HIS A 101 -20.58 6.84 -19.20
C HIS A 101 -20.74 7.92 -18.12
N ALA A 102 -21.41 7.55 -17.01
CA ALA A 102 -21.59 8.46 -15.89
C ALA A 102 -20.26 8.80 -15.21
N PRO A 103 -20.08 10.03 -14.70
CA PRO A 103 -18.92 10.38 -13.89
C PRO A 103 -18.70 9.42 -12.71
N PHE A 104 -17.48 9.37 -12.17
CA PHE A 104 -17.22 8.68 -10.91
C PHE A 104 -18.04 9.28 -9.77
N ALA A 105 -18.38 8.45 -8.80
CA ALA A 105 -19.24 8.85 -7.67
C ALA A 105 -18.65 10.02 -6.87
N GLY A 106 -17.35 10.02 -6.64
CA GLY A 106 -16.68 11.00 -5.80
C GLY A 106 -16.77 10.67 -4.31
N SER A 107 -16.41 11.63 -3.47
CA SER A 107 -16.49 11.52 -2.01
C SER A 107 -17.93 11.69 -1.54
N VAL A 108 -18.77 10.70 -1.78
CA VAL A 108 -20.19 10.72 -1.39
C VAL A 108 -20.41 9.78 -0.21
N PRO A 109 -20.87 10.29 0.95
CA PRO A 109 -21.23 9.40 2.05
C PRO A 109 -22.52 8.63 1.74
N CYS A 110 -22.61 7.40 2.19
CA CYS A 110 -23.85 6.63 2.15
C CYS A 110 -24.94 7.27 3.01
N VAL A 111 -26.20 7.12 2.58
CA VAL A 111 -27.38 7.54 3.34
C VAL A 111 -28.35 6.35 3.47
N PRO A 112 -28.70 5.96 4.67
CA PRO A 112 -27.87 5.63 5.83
C PRO A 112 -27.09 4.32 5.64
N PRO A 113 -26.04 4.07 6.41
CA PRO A 113 -25.58 4.82 7.56
C PRO A 113 -24.77 6.05 7.16
N ALA A 114 -25.13 7.19 7.73
CA ALA A 114 -24.43 8.45 7.48
C ALA A 114 -22.96 8.38 7.92
N GLY A 115 -22.05 8.86 7.06
CA GLY A 115 -20.61 8.91 7.38
C GLY A 115 -19.75 7.77 6.81
N SER A 116 -20.35 6.70 6.27
CA SER A 116 -19.60 5.66 5.57
C SER A 116 -19.16 6.14 4.18
N ASN A 117 -17.96 5.73 3.74
CA ASN A 117 -17.46 5.96 2.39
C ASN A 117 -17.87 4.84 1.40
N ASP A 118 -18.73 3.91 1.81
CA ASP A 118 -19.15 2.75 1.02
C ASP A 118 -19.89 3.11 -0.28
N CYS A 119 -20.31 4.36 -0.43
CA CYS A 119 -20.93 4.88 -1.64
C CYS A 119 -20.00 5.79 -2.46
N ALA A 120 -18.75 5.90 -2.06
CA ALA A 120 -17.75 6.73 -2.73
C ALA A 120 -17.03 5.97 -3.86
N GLY A 121 -16.34 6.72 -4.73
CA GLY A 121 -15.49 6.18 -5.79
C GLY A 121 -14.85 7.29 -6.65
N PRO A 122 -13.84 6.96 -7.45
CA PRO A 122 -13.30 5.62 -7.73
C PRO A 122 -12.57 5.03 -6.51
N ASN A 123 -12.36 3.69 -6.51
CA ASN A 123 -11.78 2.96 -5.39
C ASN A 123 -10.54 2.17 -5.82
N GLY A 124 -10.67 0.99 -6.41
CA GLY A 124 -9.56 0.19 -6.90
C GLY A 124 -9.16 0.58 -8.32
N VAL A 125 -7.86 0.47 -8.60
CA VAL A 125 -7.29 0.64 -9.94
C VAL A 125 -6.30 -0.48 -10.24
N VAL A 126 -6.36 -1.05 -11.44
CA VAL A 126 -5.36 -1.98 -11.98
C VAL A 126 -5.10 -1.65 -13.44
N ALA A 127 -3.85 -1.43 -13.79
CA ALA A 127 -3.44 -1.19 -15.16
C ALA A 127 -2.73 -2.41 -15.75
N ALA A 128 -3.09 -2.76 -16.97
CA ALA A 128 -2.40 -3.72 -17.81
C ALA A 128 -2.42 -3.16 -19.23
N PHE A 129 -1.43 -2.34 -19.57
CA PHE A 129 -1.40 -1.64 -20.86
C PHE A 129 -1.78 -2.57 -22.01
N PRO A 130 -2.69 -2.19 -22.90
CA PRO A 130 -3.22 -0.83 -23.10
C PRO A 130 -4.49 -0.47 -22.31
N PHE A 131 -4.89 -1.25 -21.30
CA PHE A 131 -6.12 -1.01 -20.56
C PHE A 131 -5.89 -0.65 -19.10
N LEU A 132 -6.80 0.17 -18.56
CA LEU A 132 -6.93 0.46 -17.14
C LEU A 132 -8.32 0.00 -16.68
N PHE A 133 -8.39 -0.68 -15.54
CA PHE A 133 -9.62 -1.12 -14.92
C PHE A 133 -9.81 -0.39 -13.61
N VAL A 134 -11.03 0.12 -13.37
CA VAL A 134 -11.34 0.98 -12.23
C VAL A 134 -12.66 0.54 -11.62
N THR A 135 -12.67 0.34 -10.30
CA THR A 135 -13.89 0.11 -9.54
C THR A 135 -14.49 1.41 -9.03
N ASP A 136 -15.81 1.45 -8.85
CA ASP A 136 -16.52 2.65 -8.44
C ASP A 136 -17.86 2.30 -7.77
N ALA A 137 -18.54 3.29 -7.21
CA ALA A 137 -19.91 3.19 -6.73
C ALA A 137 -20.92 3.72 -7.79
N PRO A 138 -22.15 3.16 -7.83
CA PRO A 138 -22.59 1.97 -7.12
C PRO A 138 -22.24 0.68 -7.86
N SER A 139 -21.46 -0.18 -7.25
CA SER A 139 -21.17 -1.55 -7.69
C SER A 139 -20.79 -1.68 -9.17
N ARG A 140 -19.90 -0.83 -9.70
CA ARG A 140 -19.51 -0.86 -11.10
C ARG A 140 -18.00 -0.96 -11.31
N VAL A 141 -17.62 -1.52 -12.44
CA VAL A 141 -16.24 -1.59 -12.93
C VAL A 141 -16.20 -1.01 -14.33
N LEU A 142 -15.25 -0.11 -14.56
CA LEU A 142 -15.03 0.51 -15.87
C LEU A 142 -13.69 0.06 -16.45
N SER A 143 -13.61 0.01 -17.76
CA SER A 143 -12.35 -0.13 -18.49
C SER A 143 -12.08 1.09 -19.37
N PHE A 144 -10.80 1.47 -19.46
CA PHE A 144 -10.32 2.59 -20.25
C PHE A 144 -9.23 2.10 -21.21
N ASP A 145 -9.23 2.66 -22.41
CA ASP A 145 -8.16 2.47 -23.40
C ASP A 145 -7.15 3.61 -23.28
N LEU A 146 -5.96 3.29 -22.80
CA LEU A 146 -4.86 4.22 -22.55
C LEU A 146 -4.09 4.63 -23.81
N ARG A 147 -4.41 4.06 -24.97
CA ARG A 147 -3.79 4.46 -26.26
C ARG A 147 -4.32 5.81 -26.75
N PHE A 148 -5.42 6.29 -26.20
CA PHE A 148 -6.00 7.58 -26.55
C PHE A 148 -5.56 8.66 -25.53
N ASN A 149 -5.56 9.91 -25.98
CA ASN A 149 -5.31 11.08 -25.14
C ASN A 149 -6.42 12.12 -25.37
N PRO A 150 -7.34 12.34 -24.43
CA PRO A 150 -7.46 11.64 -23.15
C PRO A 150 -7.85 10.16 -23.30
N PRO A 151 -7.55 9.30 -22.31
CA PRO A 151 -7.99 7.91 -22.29
C PRO A 151 -9.49 7.77 -22.46
N GLN A 152 -9.94 6.77 -23.22
CA GLN A 152 -11.35 6.60 -23.54
C GLN A 152 -11.97 5.47 -22.73
N THR A 153 -13.14 5.71 -22.15
CA THR A 153 -13.95 4.64 -21.55
C THR A 153 -14.43 3.69 -22.64
N VAL A 154 -14.09 2.43 -22.48
CA VAL A 154 -14.42 1.36 -23.43
C VAL A 154 -15.69 0.63 -23.02
N SER A 155 -15.83 0.32 -21.73
CA SER A 155 -16.85 -0.58 -21.24
C SER A 155 -17.11 -0.33 -19.76
N GLU A 156 -18.32 -0.69 -19.35
CA GLU A 156 -18.73 -0.69 -17.96
C GLU A 156 -19.52 -1.95 -17.68
N CYS A 157 -19.35 -2.58 -16.51
CA CYS A 157 -20.23 -3.61 -16.04
C CYS A 157 -20.61 -3.43 -14.56
N THR A 158 -21.77 -3.95 -14.17
CA THR A 158 -22.31 -3.82 -12.80
C THR A 158 -22.10 -5.11 -12.04
N THR A 159 -21.40 -5.05 -10.91
CA THR A 159 -21.11 -6.21 -10.05
C THR A 159 -22.22 -6.52 -9.06
N LYS A 160 -23.20 -5.62 -8.90
CA LYS A 160 -24.17 -5.65 -7.82
C LYS A 160 -25.08 -6.87 -7.82
N MET A 161 -25.38 -7.31 -6.62
CA MET A 161 -26.46 -8.23 -6.28
C MET A 161 -27.67 -7.50 -5.65
N GLY A 162 -27.95 -6.27 -6.10
CA GLY A 162 -28.94 -5.38 -5.49
C GLY A 162 -28.33 -4.32 -4.56
N GLU A 163 -27.01 -4.30 -4.42
CA GLU A 163 -26.28 -3.41 -3.51
C GLU A 163 -26.04 -2.02 -4.11
N PRO A 164 -26.32 -0.94 -3.37
CA PRO A 164 -25.97 0.41 -3.79
C PRO A 164 -24.53 0.79 -3.46
N THR A 165 -23.80 -0.06 -2.73
CA THR A 165 -22.44 0.21 -2.26
C THR A 165 -21.40 0.05 -3.36
N ARG A 166 -20.18 0.42 -3.06
CA ARG A 166 -19.06 0.40 -4.00
C ARG A 166 -18.63 -1.01 -4.41
N ALA A 167 -18.18 -1.17 -5.65
CA ALA A 167 -17.11 -2.10 -5.92
C ALA A 167 -15.80 -1.41 -5.44
N ASP A 168 -14.96 -2.15 -4.72
CA ASP A 168 -13.81 -1.60 -4.02
C ASP A 168 -12.51 -1.99 -4.71
N GLU A 169 -11.79 -2.95 -4.22
CA GLU A 169 -10.53 -3.37 -4.81
C GLU A 169 -10.70 -4.42 -5.90
N LEU A 170 -9.67 -4.61 -6.71
CA LEU A 170 -9.66 -5.59 -7.78
C LEU A 170 -8.27 -6.17 -8.04
N ALA A 171 -8.24 -7.41 -8.53
CA ALA A 171 -7.04 -8.06 -9.06
C ALA A 171 -7.28 -8.55 -10.49
N TYR A 172 -6.22 -8.57 -11.30
CA TYR A 172 -6.29 -8.97 -12.70
C TYR A 172 -5.38 -10.16 -13.02
N ASP A 173 -5.95 -11.17 -13.66
CA ASP A 173 -5.26 -12.27 -14.30
C ASP A 173 -5.03 -11.93 -15.79
N PRO A 174 -3.80 -11.59 -16.18
CA PRO A 174 -3.50 -11.22 -17.58
C PRO A 174 -3.48 -12.44 -18.51
N LYS A 175 -3.33 -13.65 -17.98
CA LYS A 175 -3.30 -14.89 -18.78
C LYS A 175 -4.66 -15.19 -19.37
N ASP A 176 -5.68 -15.24 -18.55
CA ASP A 176 -7.03 -15.63 -18.94
C ASP A 176 -7.95 -14.41 -19.19
N GLY A 177 -7.47 -13.19 -18.88
CA GLY A 177 -8.26 -11.97 -19.01
C GLY A 177 -9.41 -11.94 -17.99
N LEU A 178 -9.11 -12.21 -16.72
CA LEU A 178 -10.10 -12.23 -15.65
C LEU A 178 -9.79 -11.15 -14.62
N ILE A 179 -10.82 -10.44 -14.17
CA ILE A 179 -10.77 -9.57 -13.00
C ILE A 179 -11.56 -10.22 -11.88
N LEU A 180 -11.02 -10.20 -10.67
CA LEU A 180 -11.76 -10.38 -9.44
C LEU A 180 -11.99 -8.98 -8.83
N ALA A 181 -13.22 -8.49 -8.85
CA ALA A 181 -13.61 -7.24 -8.22
C ALA A 181 -14.38 -7.52 -6.93
N ILE A 182 -14.09 -6.78 -5.85
CA ILE A 182 -14.61 -7.01 -4.52
C ILE A 182 -15.70 -5.97 -4.19
N ASN A 183 -16.82 -6.41 -3.68
CA ASN A 183 -17.83 -5.57 -3.03
C ASN A 183 -17.71 -5.75 -1.51
N ASN A 184 -16.83 -4.97 -0.90
CA ASN A 184 -16.42 -5.14 0.49
C ASN A 184 -17.54 -4.78 1.48
N ALA A 185 -18.30 -3.73 1.22
CA ALA A 185 -19.34 -3.19 2.10
C ALA A 185 -20.69 -3.93 1.97
N ALA A 186 -20.80 -4.89 1.07
CA ALA A 186 -22.00 -5.72 0.97
C ALA A 186 -22.13 -6.66 2.17
N SER A 187 -23.35 -7.09 2.49
CA SER A 187 -23.63 -8.03 3.59
C SER A 187 -24.42 -9.23 3.11
N PRO A 188 -23.80 -10.42 2.95
CA PRO A 188 -22.35 -10.69 3.06
C PRO A 188 -21.54 -10.04 1.93
N PRO A 189 -20.24 -9.78 2.12
CA PRO A 189 -19.38 -9.30 1.04
C PRO A 189 -19.26 -10.36 -0.06
N PHE A 190 -18.88 -9.92 -1.26
CA PHE A 190 -18.75 -10.84 -2.40
C PHE A 190 -17.67 -10.37 -3.39
N GLY A 191 -17.09 -11.31 -4.12
CA GLY A 191 -16.27 -11.06 -5.30
C GLY A 191 -17.08 -11.29 -6.58
N THR A 192 -16.75 -10.57 -7.65
CA THR A 192 -17.31 -10.79 -8.98
C THR A 192 -16.19 -11.12 -9.95
N LEU A 193 -16.27 -12.27 -10.63
CA LEU A 193 -15.41 -12.56 -11.76
C LEU A 193 -15.92 -11.83 -13.00
N ILE A 194 -15.03 -11.08 -13.65
CA ILE A 194 -15.32 -10.28 -14.84
C ILE A 194 -14.38 -10.74 -15.95
N THR A 195 -14.93 -11.11 -17.09
CA THR A 195 -14.12 -11.41 -18.27
C THR A 195 -13.76 -10.14 -19.02
N VAL A 196 -12.48 -10.00 -19.36
CA VAL A 196 -11.93 -8.92 -20.16
C VAL A 196 -11.62 -9.43 -21.56
N ASN A 197 -12.18 -8.78 -22.57
CA ASN A 197 -11.70 -8.97 -23.94
C ASN A 197 -10.34 -8.27 -24.08
N LYS A 198 -9.26 -9.03 -24.10
CA LYS A 198 -7.87 -8.51 -24.12
C LYS A 198 -7.52 -7.70 -25.38
N THR A 199 -8.33 -7.76 -26.43
CA THR A 199 -8.13 -6.97 -27.66
C THR A 199 -8.83 -5.63 -27.59
N THR A 200 -10.05 -5.60 -27.04
CA THR A 200 -10.91 -4.42 -27.04
C THR A 200 -11.05 -3.74 -25.69
N GLY A 201 -10.71 -4.39 -24.60
CA GLY A 201 -10.95 -3.90 -23.23
C GLY A 201 -12.40 -4.07 -22.75
N ALA A 202 -13.28 -4.66 -23.56
CA ALA A 202 -14.68 -4.84 -23.18
C ALA A 202 -14.82 -5.79 -21.99
N LEU A 203 -15.70 -5.42 -21.04
CA LEU A 203 -15.97 -6.14 -19.80
C LEU A 203 -17.27 -6.93 -19.92
N THR A 204 -17.27 -8.14 -19.35
CA THR A 204 -18.47 -8.94 -19.14
C THR A 204 -18.50 -9.40 -17.69
N CYS A 205 -19.41 -8.84 -16.88
CA CYS A 205 -19.63 -9.28 -15.50
C CYS A 205 -20.18 -10.70 -15.50
N GLY A 206 -19.52 -11.55 -14.73
CA GLY A 206 -19.84 -12.96 -14.57
C GLY A 206 -20.50 -13.25 -13.23
N THR A 207 -20.16 -14.40 -12.66
CA THR A 207 -20.76 -14.93 -11.43
C THR A 207 -20.22 -14.21 -10.21
N ASN A 208 -21.10 -13.89 -9.27
CA ASN A 208 -20.74 -13.41 -7.94
C ASN A 208 -20.38 -14.57 -7.01
N ILE A 209 -19.33 -14.40 -6.25
CA ILE A 209 -18.81 -15.34 -5.27
C ILE A 209 -19.15 -14.80 -3.89
N ILE A 210 -20.20 -15.29 -3.27
CA ILE A 210 -20.67 -14.78 -1.98
C ILE A 210 -19.78 -15.33 -0.86
N TYR A 211 -19.24 -14.46 -0.02
CA TYR A 211 -18.36 -14.81 1.08
C TYR A 211 -19.15 -15.10 2.36
N ASN A 212 -19.82 -16.24 2.37
CA ASN A 212 -20.59 -16.74 3.50
C ASN A 212 -20.16 -18.17 3.89
N ALA A 213 -20.63 -18.62 5.04
CA ALA A 213 -20.28 -19.94 5.58
C ALA A 213 -20.65 -21.11 4.63
N ALA A 214 -21.72 -20.98 3.85
CA ALA A 214 -22.15 -22.00 2.90
C ALA A 214 -21.16 -22.18 1.74
N ASN A 215 -20.40 -21.15 1.41
CA ASN A 215 -19.39 -21.13 0.35
C ASN A 215 -17.96 -21.30 0.87
N GLY A 216 -17.78 -21.59 2.16
CA GLY A 216 -16.47 -21.91 2.74
C GLY A 216 -15.79 -20.78 3.50
N VAL A 217 -16.37 -19.58 3.57
CA VAL A 217 -15.88 -18.47 4.40
C VAL A 217 -17.03 -17.68 5.00
N ASP A 218 -17.02 -17.45 6.30
CA ASP A 218 -18.01 -16.62 7.00
C ASP A 218 -17.44 -15.20 7.22
N ALA A 219 -17.40 -14.40 6.15
CA ALA A 219 -16.86 -13.05 6.20
C ALA A 219 -17.87 -12.10 6.88
N GLN A 220 -17.45 -11.45 7.98
CA GLN A 220 -18.30 -10.63 8.83
C GLN A 220 -18.03 -9.13 8.74
N ASN A 221 -16.82 -8.71 8.40
CA ASN A 221 -16.39 -7.31 8.40
C ASN A 221 -15.73 -6.94 7.07
N GLY A 222 -16.45 -7.17 5.98
CA GLY A 222 -15.96 -6.85 4.66
C GLY A 222 -15.02 -7.91 4.05
N ALA A 223 -14.47 -7.55 2.93
CA ALA A 223 -13.40 -8.23 2.22
C ALA A 223 -12.58 -7.15 1.50
N GLU A 224 -11.26 -7.25 1.56
CA GLU A 224 -10.35 -6.19 1.19
C GLU A 224 -9.45 -6.62 0.01
N GLN A 225 -8.20 -6.21 -0.03
CA GLN A 225 -7.30 -6.32 -1.18
C GLN A 225 -7.22 -7.77 -1.74
N PRO A 226 -7.58 -7.98 -3.01
CA PRO A 226 -7.32 -9.22 -3.73
C PRO A 226 -5.97 -9.15 -4.45
N VAL A 227 -5.35 -10.31 -4.68
CA VAL A 227 -4.18 -10.46 -5.55
C VAL A 227 -4.34 -11.66 -6.49
N TRP A 228 -3.72 -11.59 -7.66
CA TRP A 228 -3.56 -12.70 -8.58
C TRP A 228 -2.19 -13.33 -8.43
N ASP A 229 -2.12 -14.64 -8.27
CA ASP A 229 -0.88 -15.40 -8.26
C ASP A 229 -0.75 -16.25 -9.54
N PRO A 230 0.14 -15.87 -10.46
CA PRO A 230 0.37 -16.63 -11.67
C PRO A 230 1.02 -18.00 -11.42
N GLY A 231 1.73 -18.18 -10.30
CA GLY A 231 2.38 -19.42 -9.93
C GLY A 231 1.40 -20.50 -9.54
N THR A 232 0.39 -20.18 -8.75
CA THR A 232 -0.70 -21.12 -8.38
C THR A 232 -1.85 -21.08 -9.37
N GLY A 233 -1.99 -20.02 -10.19
CA GLY A 233 -3.15 -19.80 -11.05
C GLY A 233 -4.43 -19.54 -10.26
N LYS A 234 -4.32 -18.77 -9.16
CA LYS A 234 -5.42 -18.50 -8.23
C LYS A 234 -5.46 -17.02 -7.86
N PHE A 235 -6.65 -16.57 -7.49
CA PHE A 235 -6.83 -15.34 -6.75
C PHE A 235 -6.76 -15.61 -5.25
N TYR A 236 -6.27 -14.63 -4.53
CA TYR A 236 -6.30 -14.58 -3.08
C TYR A 236 -6.95 -13.28 -2.65
N ASN A 237 -7.71 -13.31 -1.56
CA ASN A 237 -8.40 -12.11 -1.07
C ASN A 237 -8.35 -12.08 0.46
N SER A 238 -8.00 -10.93 1.03
CA SER A 238 -7.97 -10.74 2.47
C SER A 238 -9.38 -10.56 3.04
N ILE A 239 -9.61 -11.18 4.19
CA ILE A 239 -10.87 -11.15 4.92
C ILE A 239 -10.59 -10.66 6.35
N PRO A 240 -10.99 -9.42 6.69
CA PRO A 240 -10.70 -8.81 7.98
C PRO A 240 -11.23 -9.58 9.19
N GLN A 241 -12.40 -10.21 9.04
CA GLN A 241 -12.97 -11.03 10.10
C GLN A 241 -13.65 -12.28 9.52
N ILE A 242 -13.32 -13.44 10.09
CA ILE A 242 -13.92 -14.74 9.75
C ILE A 242 -14.69 -15.28 10.96
N GLY A 243 -16.02 -15.43 10.79
CA GLY A 243 -16.90 -15.88 11.86
C GLY A 243 -17.12 -14.84 12.96
N ALA A 244 -17.64 -15.30 14.10
CA ALA A 244 -18.05 -14.42 15.19
C ALA A 244 -16.89 -13.84 16.04
N ASN A 245 -15.67 -14.37 15.91
CA ASN A 245 -14.53 -13.89 16.67
C ASN A 245 -13.82 -12.75 15.94
N PRO A 246 -13.87 -11.50 16.42
CA PRO A 246 -13.26 -10.35 15.73
C PRO A 246 -11.73 -10.40 15.68
N THR A 247 -11.08 -11.25 16.49
CA THR A 247 -9.61 -11.39 16.47
C THR A 247 -9.11 -12.37 15.41
N VAL A 248 -10.01 -12.97 14.62
CA VAL A 248 -9.67 -13.95 13.59
C VAL A 248 -10.05 -13.39 12.23
N GLY A 249 -9.06 -13.03 11.45
CA GLY A 249 -9.17 -12.76 10.03
C GLY A 249 -8.51 -13.86 9.20
N GLY A 250 -8.22 -13.55 7.93
CA GLY A 250 -7.52 -14.51 7.10
C GLY A 250 -7.46 -14.15 5.62
N VAL A 251 -7.06 -15.13 4.83
CA VAL A 251 -6.98 -15.04 3.38
C VAL A 251 -7.74 -16.22 2.76
N ILE A 252 -8.55 -15.96 1.76
CA ILE A 252 -9.20 -17.01 0.98
C ILE A 252 -8.50 -17.21 -0.36
N ARG A 253 -8.46 -18.47 -0.82
CA ARG A 253 -8.00 -18.84 -2.16
C ARG A 253 -9.17 -19.14 -3.07
N ILE A 254 -9.21 -18.50 -4.24
CA ILE A 254 -10.30 -18.54 -5.19
C ILE A 254 -9.81 -19.02 -6.55
N SER A 255 -10.51 -19.98 -7.14
CA SER A 255 -10.22 -20.45 -8.50
C SER A 255 -10.67 -19.44 -9.57
N THR A 256 -10.15 -19.58 -10.79
CA THR A 256 -10.61 -18.83 -11.97
C THR A 256 -12.07 -19.14 -12.39
N THR A 257 -12.69 -20.14 -11.78
CA THR A 257 -14.10 -20.46 -11.96
C THR A 257 -15.00 -19.95 -10.84
N GLY A 258 -14.43 -19.22 -9.85
CA GLY A 258 -15.18 -18.61 -8.75
C GLY A 258 -15.48 -19.54 -7.57
N THR A 259 -14.67 -20.58 -7.39
CA THR A 259 -14.80 -21.47 -6.22
C THR A 259 -13.82 -21.06 -5.15
N ILE A 260 -14.28 -20.86 -3.91
CA ILE A 260 -13.42 -20.73 -2.73
C ILE A 260 -12.85 -22.11 -2.43
N GLU A 261 -11.54 -22.29 -2.63
CA GLU A 261 -10.87 -23.57 -2.49
C GLU A 261 -10.22 -23.78 -1.12
N ALA A 262 -9.89 -22.69 -0.44
CA ALA A 262 -9.29 -22.72 0.89
C ALA A 262 -9.56 -21.41 1.64
N THR A 263 -9.56 -21.51 2.97
CA THR A 263 -9.63 -20.38 3.91
C THR A 263 -8.49 -20.53 4.91
N TYR A 264 -7.56 -19.58 4.89
CA TYR A 264 -6.38 -19.52 5.75
C TYR A 264 -6.62 -18.54 6.88
N THR A 265 -6.89 -19.03 8.07
CA THR A 265 -7.17 -18.17 9.23
C THR A 265 -5.89 -17.62 9.85
N ILE A 266 -5.92 -16.35 10.24
CA ILE A 266 -4.83 -15.66 10.94
C ILE A 266 -5.39 -15.11 12.23
N THR A 267 -4.87 -15.56 13.35
CA THR A 267 -5.29 -15.09 14.67
C THR A 267 -4.61 -13.76 15.00
N PHE A 268 -5.35 -12.86 15.63
CA PHE A 268 -4.92 -11.51 16.01
C PHE A 268 -4.49 -10.63 14.81
N CYS A 269 -5.12 -10.85 13.66
CA CYS A 269 -4.92 -10.05 12.46
C CYS A 269 -6.28 -9.86 11.77
N SER A 270 -6.60 -8.62 11.49
CA SER A 270 -7.70 -8.25 10.57
C SER A 270 -7.05 -7.78 9.27
N PRO A 271 -6.72 -8.68 8.34
CA PRO A 271 -5.97 -8.30 7.16
C PRO A 271 -6.82 -7.45 6.23
N ALA A 272 -6.25 -6.32 5.77
CA ALA A 272 -6.76 -5.51 4.68
C ALA A 272 -5.82 -5.64 3.47
N GLY A 273 -4.62 -5.05 3.52
CA GLY A 273 -3.65 -5.16 2.44
C GLY A 273 -3.14 -6.58 2.21
N LEU A 274 -2.95 -6.94 0.94
CA LEU A 274 -2.40 -8.24 0.54
C LEU A 274 -1.45 -8.06 -0.63
N ALA A 275 -0.23 -8.56 -0.52
CA ALA A 275 0.76 -8.52 -1.60
C ALA A 275 1.36 -9.91 -1.86
N LEU A 276 1.47 -10.27 -3.14
CA LEU A 276 2.18 -11.47 -3.57
C LEU A 276 3.66 -11.17 -3.78
N GLY A 277 4.52 -11.87 -3.07
CA GLY A 277 5.97 -11.75 -3.19
C GLY A 277 6.66 -13.01 -3.73
N PRO A 278 7.97 -13.17 -3.48
CA PRO A 278 8.73 -14.27 -4.01
C PRO A 278 8.29 -15.60 -3.40
N ASN A 279 8.51 -16.70 -4.16
CA ASN A 279 8.18 -18.07 -3.77
C ASN A 279 6.68 -18.28 -3.45
N GLU A 280 5.81 -17.49 -4.07
CA GLU A 280 4.35 -17.48 -3.82
C GLU A 280 4.03 -17.21 -2.33
N ASN A 281 4.82 -16.33 -1.68
CA ASN A 281 4.55 -15.87 -0.34
C ASN A 281 3.59 -14.67 -0.39
N LEU A 282 2.59 -14.68 0.47
CA LEU A 282 1.64 -13.58 0.64
C LEU A 282 1.98 -12.79 1.89
N LEU A 283 2.15 -11.49 1.76
CA LEU A 283 2.17 -10.60 2.91
C LEU A 283 0.77 -10.07 3.15
N ALA A 284 0.21 -10.35 4.33
CA ALA A 284 -1.06 -9.82 4.80
C ALA A 284 -0.79 -8.67 5.79
N ASN A 285 -1.30 -7.47 5.46
CA ASN A 285 -1.18 -6.28 6.29
C ASN A 285 -2.41 -6.19 7.22
N CYS A 286 -2.19 -6.30 8.53
CA CYS A 286 -3.25 -6.29 9.52
C CYS A 286 -3.72 -4.86 9.80
N ASN A 287 -4.99 -4.56 9.60
CA ASN A 287 -5.57 -3.23 9.82
C ASN A 287 -5.94 -2.96 11.30
N THR A 288 -5.82 -3.94 12.16
CA THR A 288 -6.10 -3.81 13.61
C THR A 288 -4.99 -4.45 14.41
N ILE A 289 -4.47 -3.75 15.42
CA ILE A 289 -3.52 -4.31 16.37
C ILE A 289 -4.26 -4.93 17.55
N TRP A 290 -4.02 -6.21 17.75
CA TRP A 290 -4.50 -6.96 18.90
C TRP A 290 -3.38 -7.17 19.92
N ALA A 291 -3.73 -7.26 21.19
CA ALA A 291 -2.83 -7.82 22.18
C ALA A 291 -2.87 -9.36 22.13
N THR A 292 -1.84 -9.99 22.65
CA THR A 292 -1.74 -11.46 22.68
C THR A 292 -2.80 -12.14 23.53
N ASP A 293 -3.52 -11.38 24.39
CA ASP A 293 -4.68 -11.85 25.16
C ASP A 293 -6.02 -11.70 24.40
N GLY A 294 -5.99 -11.17 23.19
CA GLY A 294 -7.17 -10.97 22.35
C GLY A 294 -7.93 -9.67 22.58
N SER A 295 -7.45 -8.80 23.45
CA SER A 295 -7.98 -7.43 23.58
C SER A 295 -7.40 -6.52 22.49
N LEU A 296 -8.03 -5.36 22.26
CA LEU A 296 -7.41 -4.31 21.46
C LEU A 296 -6.14 -3.84 22.17
N TRP A 297 -5.04 -3.81 21.41
CA TRP A 297 -3.79 -3.33 21.97
C TRP A 297 -3.82 -1.81 22.16
N THR A 298 -3.67 -1.38 23.40
CA THR A 298 -3.68 0.03 23.79
C THR A 298 -2.32 0.51 24.30
N GLY A 299 -1.28 -0.29 24.13
CA GLY A 299 0.07 0.02 24.61
C GLY A 299 0.60 1.32 24.04
N ASN A 300 1.31 2.09 24.86
CA ASN A 300 1.79 3.43 24.53
C ASN A 300 3.19 3.46 23.91
N ALA A 301 3.77 2.32 23.67
CA ALA A 301 5.16 2.27 23.31
C ALA A 301 5.39 1.39 22.08
N ASP A 302 6.59 1.02 21.92
CA ASP A 302 7.11 0.21 20.88
C ASP A 302 6.22 -1.02 20.59
N ARG A 303 5.73 -1.11 19.36
CA ARG A 303 5.00 -2.26 18.84
C ARG A 303 5.84 -3.55 18.82
N ASN A 304 7.12 -3.46 19.14
CA ASN A 304 8.01 -4.59 19.34
C ASN A 304 7.86 -5.24 20.73
N THR A 305 6.89 -4.80 21.55
CA THR A 305 6.65 -5.42 22.85
C THR A 305 6.03 -6.79 22.66
N GLU A 306 6.39 -7.72 23.52
CA GLU A 306 5.87 -9.10 23.53
C GLU A 306 4.34 -9.18 23.70
N THR A 307 3.70 -8.07 24.08
CA THR A 307 2.25 -8.00 24.31
C THR A 307 1.45 -7.57 23.08
N ALA A 308 2.08 -7.02 22.07
CA ALA A 308 1.42 -6.71 20.79
C ALA A 308 1.45 -7.92 19.88
N ALA A 309 0.31 -8.22 19.25
CA ALA A 309 0.28 -9.23 18.19
C ALA A 309 0.96 -8.72 16.92
N PRO A 310 1.33 -9.61 16.01
CA PRO A 310 1.92 -9.24 14.71
C PRO A 310 1.03 -8.27 13.93
N GLN A 311 1.64 -7.31 13.28
CA GLN A 311 0.96 -6.35 12.41
C GLN A 311 1.03 -6.71 10.93
N LEU A 312 2.04 -7.49 10.55
CA LEU A 312 2.17 -8.09 9.23
C LEU A 312 2.44 -9.57 9.37
N VAL A 313 1.81 -10.35 8.53
CA VAL A 313 1.96 -11.82 8.52
C VAL A 313 2.34 -12.26 7.11
N ILE A 314 3.40 -13.04 6.99
CA ILE A 314 3.78 -13.66 5.72
C ILE A 314 3.37 -15.13 5.76
N LEU A 315 2.63 -15.56 4.74
CA LEU A 315 2.13 -16.92 4.62
C LEU A 315 2.42 -17.51 3.23
N ASP A 316 2.54 -18.81 3.19
CA ASP A 316 2.67 -19.57 1.94
C ASP A 316 1.29 -19.65 1.24
N ALA A 317 1.20 -19.19 0.00
CA ALA A 317 -0.07 -19.12 -0.73
C ALA A 317 -0.67 -20.50 -1.04
N LYS A 318 0.13 -21.55 -1.14
CA LYS A 318 -0.36 -22.91 -1.45
C LYS A 318 -1.00 -23.59 -0.26
N SER A 319 -0.35 -23.45 0.90
CA SER A 319 -0.73 -24.19 2.13
C SER A 319 -1.44 -23.32 3.16
N GLY A 320 -1.27 -21.99 3.12
CA GLY A 320 -1.72 -21.06 4.17
C GLY A 320 -0.88 -21.12 5.43
N SER A 321 0.27 -21.80 5.40
CA SER A 321 1.17 -21.86 6.56
C SER A 321 1.79 -20.51 6.83
N ILE A 322 1.74 -20.03 8.07
CA ILE A 322 2.40 -18.80 8.49
C ILE A 322 3.91 -19.06 8.48
N LEU A 323 4.64 -18.26 7.70
CA LEU A 323 6.09 -18.33 7.55
C LEU A 323 6.79 -17.34 8.47
N ALA A 324 6.22 -16.15 8.63
CA ALA A 324 6.76 -15.12 9.52
C ALA A 324 5.68 -14.22 10.08
N ASN A 325 5.94 -13.72 11.29
CA ASN A 325 5.23 -12.63 11.92
C ASN A 325 6.17 -11.43 11.97
N VAL A 326 5.85 -10.37 11.22
CA VAL A 326 6.68 -9.16 11.17
C VAL A 326 6.20 -8.20 12.25
N LEU A 327 7.06 -7.94 13.23
CA LEU A 327 6.77 -7.04 14.35
C LEU A 327 7.26 -5.62 14.05
N GLY A 328 6.68 -4.63 14.71
CA GLY A 328 7.12 -3.24 14.65
C GLY A 328 6.60 -2.45 13.45
N ALA A 329 5.90 -3.09 12.53
CA ALA A 329 5.22 -2.42 11.44
C ALA A 329 3.98 -1.65 11.92
N GLY A 330 3.45 -0.79 11.06
CA GLY A 330 2.16 -0.14 11.27
C GLY A 330 0.97 -1.04 10.92
N VAL A 331 -0.23 -0.54 11.17
CA VAL A 331 -1.46 -1.10 10.63
C VAL A 331 -1.83 -0.36 9.37
N GLY A 332 -2.25 -1.04 8.33
CA GLY A 332 -2.47 -0.41 7.04
C GLY A 332 -3.47 -1.14 6.17
N ASP A 333 -3.80 -0.48 5.09
CA ASP A 333 -4.86 -0.90 4.17
C ASP A 333 -4.28 -1.56 2.92
N GLU A 334 -3.25 -1.00 2.31
CA GLU A 334 -2.66 -1.57 1.10
C GLU A 334 -1.22 -2.05 1.32
N ALA A 335 -0.84 -3.08 0.59
CA ALA A 335 0.52 -3.59 0.51
C ALA A 335 0.94 -3.86 -0.94
N TRP A 336 2.24 -3.75 -1.21
CA TRP A 336 2.84 -3.97 -2.52
C TRP A 336 4.13 -4.77 -2.41
N PHE A 337 4.40 -5.64 -3.37
CA PHE A 337 5.71 -6.26 -3.53
C PHE A 337 6.44 -5.68 -4.75
N ASN A 338 7.66 -5.22 -4.56
CA ASN A 338 8.53 -4.75 -5.63
C ASN A 338 9.58 -5.82 -5.97
N SER A 339 9.46 -6.41 -7.14
CA SER A 339 10.39 -7.45 -7.61
C SER A 339 11.77 -6.90 -8.00
N GLY A 340 11.89 -5.59 -8.19
CA GLY A 340 13.16 -4.97 -8.59
C GLY A 340 14.17 -4.89 -7.45
N ASP A 341 13.72 -4.70 -6.21
CA ASP A 341 14.56 -4.63 -5.02
C ASP A 341 14.23 -5.70 -3.97
N ASN A 342 13.26 -6.56 -4.28
CA ASN A 342 12.85 -7.68 -3.43
C ASN A 342 12.34 -7.27 -2.05
N HIS A 343 11.55 -6.18 -1.99
CA HIS A 343 10.92 -5.70 -0.77
C HIS A 343 9.41 -5.69 -0.88
N TYR A 344 8.75 -5.98 0.25
CA TYR A 344 7.38 -5.58 0.44
C TYR A 344 7.33 -4.17 1.00
N TYR A 345 6.33 -3.44 0.59
CA TYR A 345 5.97 -2.11 1.05
C TYR A 345 4.56 -2.14 1.62
N ALA A 346 4.39 -1.67 2.83
CA ALA A 346 3.08 -1.61 3.46
C ALA A 346 2.76 -0.16 3.85
N ALA A 347 1.62 0.32 3.36
CA ALA A 347 1.11 1.63 3.72
C ALA A 347 0.41 1.55 5.08
N SER A 348 1.00 2.21 6.06
CA SER A 348 0.52 2.21 7.44
C SER A 348 -0.17 3.53 7.74
N GLY A 349 -1.46 3.49 8.00
CA GLY A 349 -2.26 4.64 8.39
C GLY A 349 -1.95 5.12 9.80
N SER A 350 -2.77 4.80 10.76
CA SER A 350 -2.57 5.11 12.16
C SER A 350 -2.65 3.85 13.02
N THR A 351 -2.19 3.94 14.26
CA THR A 351 -1.93 2.79 15.12
C THR A 351 -3.08 2.22 15.91
N SER A 352 -4.21 2.76 15.85
CA SER A 352 -5.32 2.21 16.60
C SER A 352 -6.58 2.70 15.96
N GLY A 353 -7.21 1.96 15.14
CA GLY A 353 -8.60 2.12 14.70
C GLY A 353 -9.23 3.52 14.85
N GLY A 354 -8.44 4.55 15.00
CA GLY A 354 -8.84 5.92 15.23
C GLY A 354 -7.73 6.88 14.86
N SER A 355 -8.03 7.75 13.95
CA SER A 355 -7.26 8.87 13.39
C SER A 355 -6.72 9.90 14.43
N ASN A 356 -6.59 9.56 15.69
CA ASN A 356 -6.24 10.50 16.75
C ASN A 356 -4.79 10.34 17.20
N LEU A 357 -3.87 10.68 16.28
CA LEU A 357 -2.56 11.12 16.74
C LEU A 357 -2.73 12.43 17.50
N ALA A 358 -2.37 12.43 18.78
CA ALA A 358 -2.25 13.68 19.49
C ALA A 358 -1.31 14.59 18.67
N PRO A 359 -1.71 15.82 18.32
CA PRO A 359 -0.94 16.71 17.45
C PRO A 359 0.49 16.98 17.90
N ASN A 360 0.80 16.68 19.16
CA ASN A 360 2.09 16.94 19.79
C ASN A 360 3.02 15.71 19.86
N ALA A 361 2.58 14.56 19.36
CA ALA A 361 3.32 13.33 19.57
C ALA A 361 4.44 13.10 18.54
N ILE A 362 4.43 13.82 17.41
CA ILE A 362 5.42 13.63 16.35
C ILE A 362 5.80 14.97 15.76
N THR A 363 6.98 15.39 16.05
CA THR A 363 7.77 16.20 15.13
C THR A 363 8.89 15.34 14.59
N PRO A 364 8.72 14.55 13.53
CA PRO A 364 9.85 14.25 12.73
C PRO A 364 10.24 15.61 12.16
N ALA A 365 11.39 16.13 12.58
CA ALA A 365 12.02 17.14 11.77
C ALA A 365 12.03 16.56 10.35
N ARG A 366 11.27 17.18 9.45
CA ARG A 366 11.26 16.78 8.04
C ARG A 366 12.70 16.62 7.60
N PRO A 367 13.17 15.43 7.19
CA PRO A 367 14.46 15.35 6.58
C PRO A 367 14.43 16.24 5.34
N PRO A 368 15.41 17.09 5.11
CA PRO A 368 15.51 17.82 3.86
C PRO A 368 15.36 16.84 2.70
N LEU A 369 14.72 17.26 1.62
CA LEU A 369 14.61 16.47 0.39
C LEU A 369 15.99 15.91 0.07
N GLY A 370 16.10 14.61 -0.12
CA GLY A 370 17.37 13.96 -0.46
C GLY A 370 18.30 13.62 0.70
N THR A 371 17.94 13.87 1.95
CA THR A 371 18.69 13.30 3.07
C THR A 371 18.24 11.88 3.37
N ALA A 372 19.22 10.97 3.51
CA ALA A 372 18.94 9.63 4.03
C ALA A 372 18.26 9.78 5.40
N THR A 373 17.07 9.21 5.53
CA THR A 373 16.47 9.03 6.84
C THR A 373 17.26 7.89 7.48
N THR A 374 18.19 8.21 8.39
CA THR A 374 18.58 7.25 9.41
C THR A 374 17.29 6.73 10.00
N ALA A 375 17.19 5.42 10.22
CA ALA A 375 15.96 4.77 10.68
C ALA A 375 15.22 5.69 11.66
N PRO A 376 14.02 6.16 11.36
CA PRO A 376 13.37 7.14 12.18
C PRO A 376 13.12 6.50 13.53
N VAL A 377 13.65 7.10 14.56
CA VAL A 377 13.21 6.79 15.90
C VAL A 377 11.78 7.30 15.96
N LEU A 378 10.84 6.42 15.66
CA LEU A 378 9.42 6.71 15.88
C LEU A 378 9.23 6.76 17.40
N THR A 379 9.34 7.95 17.94
CA THR A 379 9.19 8.21 19.37
C THR A 379 7.72 8.25 19.78
N ALA A 380 6.79 8.14 18.82
CA ALA A 380 5.38 8.18 19.11
C ALA A 380 4.63 7.01 18.49
N GLN A 381 3.78 6.44 19.30
CA GLN A 381 2.75 5.52 18.90
C GLN A 381 1.85 6.19 17.85
N GLY A 382 1.56 5.51 16.78
CA GLY A 382 0.53 5.92 15.88
C GLY A 382 0.95 6.77 14.70
N ALA A 383 2.23 6.92 14.42
CA ALA A 383 2.67 7.58 13.21
C ALA A 383 2.30 6.78 11.96
N ALA A 384 1.76 7.47 10.96
CA ALA A 384 1.68 6.93 9.62
C ALA A 384 3.07 6.68 9.08
N THR A 385 3.30 5.49 8.53
CA THR A 385 4.58 5.07 7.98
C THR A 385 4.41 4.31 6.68
N LEU A 386 5.43 4.39 5.84
CA LEU A 386 5.70 3.41 4.82
C LEU A 386 6.66 2.40 5.44
N ASP A 387 6.20 1.18 5.62
CA ASP A 387 6.99 0.10 6.18
C ASP A 387 7.69 -0.66 5.05
N VAL A 388 8.98 -0.92 5.21
CA VAL A 388 9.83 -1.61 4.24
C VAL A 388 10.25 -2.93 4.83
N ILE A 389 9.84 -4.03 4.19
CA ILE A 389 10.06 -5.38 4.67
C ILE A 389 10.92 -6.14 3.65
N ASP A 390 12.09 -6.60 4.04
CA ASP A 390 12.91 -7.45 3.19
C ASP A 390 12.21 -8.81 3.00
N ALA A 391 11.96 -9.17 1.75
CA ALA A 391 11.16 -10.34 1.43
C ALA A 391 11.92 -11.67 1.61
N LEU A 392 13.25 -11.65 1.65
CA LEU A 392 14.06 -12.86 1.88
C LEU A 392 14.20 -13.18 3.36
N SER A 393 14.59 -12.18 4.16
CA SER A 393 14.70 -12.35 5.61
C SER A 393 13.35 -12.32 6.31
N GLN A 394 12.32 -11.79 5.65
CA GLN A 394 10.96 -11.63 6.17
C GLN A 394 10.91 -10.76 7.43
N THR A 395 11.73 -9.72 7.46
CA THR A 395 11.86 -8.80 8.59
C THR A 395 11.64 -7.36 8.19
N LEU A 396 11.15 -6.57 9.13
CA LEU A 396 11.05 -5.11 8.98
C LEU A 396 12.45 -4.51 8.92
N GLU A 397 12.77 -3.86 7.81
CA GLU A 397 14.06 -3.20 7.57
C GLU A 397 14.00 -1.72 7.93
N GLN A 398 12.94 -1.04 7.52
CA GLN A 398 12.82 0.40 7.69
C GLN A 398 11.35 0.81 7.87
N ARG A 399 11.15 1.89 8.64
CA ARG A 399 9.89 2.65 8.69
C ARG A 399 10.16 4.07 8.22
N VAL A 400 9.50 4.49 7.16
CA VAL A 400 9.62 5.85 6.63
C VAL A 400 8.39 6.64 7.08
N PRO A 401 8.54 7.72 7.86
CA PRO A 401 7.42 8.55 8.24
C PRO A 401 6.74 9.17 7.02
N THR A 402 5.42 9.00 6.92
CA THR A 402 4.57 9.57 5.87
C THR A 402 3.56 10.55 6.46
N LEU A 403 3.75 10.91 7.73
CA LEU A 403 2.85 11.79 8.45
C LEU A 403 2.95 13.22 7.95
N ASN A 404 1.81 13.84 7.67
CA ASN A 404 1.65 15.27 7.68
C ASN A 404 0.99 15.70 9.00
N VAL A 405 1.38 16.84 9.51
CA VAL A 405 0.76 17.43 10.71
C VAL A 405 -0.56 18.08 10.29
N PRO A 406 -1.70 17.75 10.94
CA PRO A 406 -2.93 18.48 10.69
C PRO A 406 -2.74 19.88 11.25
N ALA A 407 -2.43 20.83 10.41
CA ALA A 407 -2.30 22.21 10.83
C ALA A 407 -2.81 23.11 9.73
N VAL A 408 -3.73 23.96 10.09
CA VAL A 408 -4.00 25.17 9.33
C VAL A 408 -2.87 26.14 9.63
N VAL A 409 -1.99 26.33 8.68
CA VAL A 409 -0.98 27.38 8.78
C VAL A 409 -1.36 28.42 7.74
N ALA A 410 -1.56 29.66 8.17
CA ALA A 410 -1.81 30.76 7.25
C ALA A 410 -0.77 30.75 6.10
N PRO A 411 -1.16 30.96 4.84
CA PRO A 411 -2.45 31.54 4.42
C PRO A 411 -3.58 30.54 4.17
N ASP A 412 -3.35 29.24 4.35
CA ASP A 412 -4.36 28.23 4.10
C ASP A 412 -5.44 28.24 5.20
N THR A 413 -6.70 28.35 4.82
CA THR A 413 -7.83 28.38 5.73
C THR A 413 -8.57 27.05 5.87
N ASN A 414 -8.15 26.04 5.09
CA ASN A 414 -8.75 24.72 5.14
C ASN A 414 -8.02 23.83 6.16
N PRO A 415 -8.73 23.11 7.03
CA PRO A 415 -8.11 22.13 7.89
C PRO A 415 -7.60 20.98 7.02
N HIS A 416 -6.29 20.75 7.02
CA HIS A 416 -5.69 19.61 6.37
C HIS A 416 -5.79 18.41 7.31
N PRO A 417 -6.35 17.27 6.85
CA PRO A 417 -6.36 16.07 7.66
C PRO A 417 -4.94 15.57 7.91
N ALA A 418 -4.74 14.87 9.02
CA ALA A 418 -3.49 14.14 9.21
C ALA A 418 -3.31 13.21 8.03
N GLY A 419 -2.17 13.30 7.34
CA GLY A 419 -1.83 12.40 6.25
C GLY A 419 -1.66 11.00 6.79
N SER A 420 -2.23 10.06 6.09
CA SER A 420 -1.97 8.65 6.31
C SER A 420 -1.48 8.05 5.01
N ALA A 421 -0.47 7.18 5.10
CA ALA A 421 -0.17 6.30 4.00
C ALA A 421 -1.29 5.26 3.93
N HIS A 422 -2.29 5.51 3.10
CA HIS A 422 -3.41 4.61 2.88
C HIS A 422 -3.08 3.58 1.80
N SER A 423 -2.34 4.01 0.79
CA SER A 423 -2.05 3.26 -0.42
C SER A 423 -0.56 3.30 -0.75
N VAL A 424 -0.06 2.31 -1.45
CA VAL A 424 1.33 2.21 -1.90
C VAL A 424 1.43 1.39 -3.18
N ALA A 425 2.28 1.83 -4.11
CA ALA A 425 2.68 1.04 -5.26
C ALA A 425 4.16 1.28 -5.58
N ALA A 426 4.82 0.33 -6.25
CA ALA A 426 6.22 0.47 -6.62
C ALA A 426 6.48 0.03 -8.06
N PHE A 427 7.43 0.69 -8.71
CA PHE A 427 7.88 0.36 -10.05
C PHE A 427 9.20 -0.39 -10.02
N SER A 428 9.19 -1.64 -10.44
CA SER A 428 10.37 -2.51 -10.39
C SER A 428 11.50 -2.07 -11.33
N GLY A 429 11.18 -1.29 -12.36
CA GLY A 429 12.18 -0.79 -13.31
C GLY A 429 13.13 0.27 -12.73
N THR A 430 12.68 1.04 -11.73
CA THR A 430 13.49 2.06 -11.04
C THR A 430 13.59 1.86 -9.54
N ASN A 431 12.84 0.93 -8.98
CA ASN A 431 12.64 0.74 -7.53
C ASN A 431 12.07 1.97 -6.82
N HIS A 432 11.34 2.82 -7.55
CA HIS A 432 10.62 3.92 -6.97
C HIS A 432 9.33 3.42 -6.30
N VAL A 433 9.05 3.96 -5.12
CA VAL A 433 7.87 3.67 -4.33
C VAL A 433 7.02 4.91 -4.26
N PHE A 434 5.75 4.79 -4.60
CA PHE A 434 4.79 5.87 -4.68
C PHE A 434 3.80 5.77 -3.53
N VAL A 435 3.63 6.87 -2.79
CA VAL A 435 2.68 6.96 -1.68
C VAL A 435 1.85 8.23 -1.83
N PRO A 436 0.53 8.14 -1.98
CA PRO A 436 -0.33 9.30 -2.04
C PRO A 436 -0.50 9.91 -0.64
N ILE A 437 -0.44 11.21 -0.56
CA ILE A 437 -0.58 11.99 0.68
C ILE A 437 -1.67 13.03 0.47
N ALA A 438 -2.63 13.07 1.39
CA ALA A 438 -3.69 14.07 1.40
C ALA A 438 -3.11 15.50 1.45
N ALA A 439 -3.87 16.46 0.96
CA ALA A 439 -3.50 17.86 0.95
C ALA A 439 -2.94 18.32 2.30
N ASN A 440 -1.73 18.89 2.29
CA ASN A 440 -1.03 19.34 3.49
C ASN A 440 0.04 20.39 3.15
N ASN A 441 0.56 21.06 4.17
CA ASN A 441 1.59 22.08 4.05
C ASN A 441 2.95 21.68 4.62
N THR A 442 3.15 20.42 4.97
CA THR A 442 4.41 19.90 5.54
C THR A 442 5.27 19.17 4.53
N VAL A 443 4.65 18.51 3.56
CA VAL A 443 5.35 17.87 2.44
C VAL A 443 5.49 18.91 1.31
N PRO A 444 6.66 19.06 0.68
CA PRO A 444 6.83 19.96 -0.47
C PRO A 444 5.85 19.61 -1.59
N ASN A 445 5.37 20.60 -2.33
CA ASN A 445 4.46 20.40 -3.46
C ASN A 445 3.25 19.51 -3.12
N CYS A 446 2.65 19.67 -1.95
CA CYS A 446 1.56 18.84 -1.48
C CYS A 446 0.37 19.64 -0.94
N LEU A 447 0.32 20.93 -1.27
CA LEU A 447 -0.71 21.84 -0.75
C LEU A 447 -2.12 21.41 -1.17
N THR A 448 -2.25 20.89 -2.38
CA THR A 448 -3.51 20.36 -2.91
C THR A 448 -3.58 18.82 -2.87
N GLY A 449 -2.63 18.20 -2.21
CA GLY A 449 -2.40 16.76 -2.21
C GLY A 449 -1.28 16.38 -3.17
N CYS A 450 -0.60 15.29 -2.93
CA CYS A 450 0.53 14.88 -3.76
C CYS A 450 0.73 13.36 -3.76
N VAL A 451 1.50 12.91 -4.73
CA VAL A 451 2.14 11.58 -4.72
C VAL A 451 3.60 11.78 -4.34
N THR A 452 4.00 11.24 -3.19
CA THR A 452 5.40 11.21 -2.77
C THR A 452 6.10 10.02 -3.40
N ILE A 453 7.32 10.26 -3.90
CA ILE A 453 8.15 9.25 -4.57
C ILE A 453 9.38 9.01 -3.70
N TYR A 454 9.53 7.76 -3.28
CA TYR A 454 10.67 7.31 -2.49
C TYR A 454 11.56 6.40 -3.34
N GLY A 455 12.86 6.38 -3.01
CA GLY A 455 13.82 5.50 -3.63
C GLY A 455 15.11 5.41 -2.83
N ARG A 456 16.01 4.54 -3.26
CA ARG A 456 17.33 4.32 -2.65
C ARG A 456 18.45 5.06 -3.37
N ASP A 457 18.15 5.67 -4.51
CA ASP A 457 19.12 6.40 -5.33
C ASP A 457 19.67 7.64 -4.62
N ALA A 458 20.90 8.03 -4.95
CA ALA A 458 21.42 9.30 -4.51
C ALA A 458 20.57 10.45 -5.09
N PRO A 459 20.27 11.50 -4.30
CA PRO A 459 19.52 12.63 -4.82
C PRO A 459 20.27 13.25 -5.99
N ASP A 460 19.57 13.53 -7.08
CA ASP A 460 20.11 14.33 -8.16
C ASP A 460 20.26 15.79 -7.69
N LEU A 461 21.45 16.10 -7.21
CA LEU A 461 21.81 17.44 -6.75
C LEU A 461 21.90 18.46 -7.89
N SER A 462 21.68 18.07 -9.13
CA SER A 462 21.69 18.96 -10.31
C SER A 462 20.38 19.73 -10.50
N GLN A 463 19.30 19.34 -9.81
CA GLN A 463 18.03 20.06 -9.89
C GLN A 463 18.06 21.28 -8.97
N PRO A 464 17.77 22.49 -9.48
CA PRO A 464 17.71 23.67 -8.63
C PRO A 464 16.59 23.53 -7.59
N THR A 465 16.95 23.76 -6.34
CA THR A 465 15.96 23.92 -5.25
C THR A 465 15.18 25.20 -5.49
N ASN A 466 13.96 25.08 -6.00
CA ASN A 466 13.00 26.20 -6.06
C ASN A 466 12.42 26.49 -4.68
#